data_3ed09798282669a4da306dc6edb77ee0
#
_entry.id   3ed09798282669a4da306dc6edb77ee0
#
_cell.length_a   1.000
_cell.length_b   1.000
_cell.length_c   1.000
_cell.angle_alpha   90.00
_cell.angle_beta   90.00
_cell.angle_gamma   90.00
#
_symmetry.space_group_name_H-M   'P 1'
#
loop_
_entity.id
_entity.type
_entity.pdbx_description
1 polymer ?
#
loop_
_entity_poly.entity_id
_entity_poly.type
_entity_poly.pdbx_seq_one_letter_code
_entity_poly.pdbx_strand_id
1 'polypeptide(L)'
;MGKSLMIVDDSSTMRKIIMRTVRSSGVEFDSIEEAGNGEETIEKLSSDAADVILCDVNMPQMSGLEMLKKVRQEIPACNDSKIIMVTTESGADTIDGAMADGANGYITKPFTPEKFQQKLEPLL
;
A
#
# COMPACT_ATOMS: atom_id res chain seq x y z
N MET A 1 -19.96 6.98 -3.39
CA MET A 1 -18.77 7.70 -2.91
C MET A 1 -17.52 6.90 -3.21
N GLY A 2 -16.54 7.57 -3.76
CA GLY A 2 -15.31 6.91 -4.15
C GLY A 2 -14.34 6.70 -3.02
N LYS A 3 -13.34 5.88 -3.29
CA LYS A 3 -12.26 5.57 -2.36
C LYS A 3 -10.99 6.27 -2.82
N SER A 4 -10.11 6.57 -1.87
CA SER A 4 -8.79 7.14 -2.16
C SER A 4 -7.72 6.06 -2.01
N LEU A 5 -6.71 6.16 -2.87
CA LEU A 5 -5.58 5.24 -2.90
C LEU A 5 -4.27 6.00 -2.70
N MET A 6 -3.38 5.47 -1.89
CA MET A 6 -2.01 5.95 -1.79
C MET A 6 -1.05 4.86 -2.23
N ILE A 7 -0.13 5.20 -3.12
CA ILE A 7 0.91 4.29 -3.63
C ILE A 7 2.24 4.72 -3.04
N VAL A 8 2.87 3.84 -2.28
CA VAL A 8 4.14 4.11 -1.60
C VAL A 8 5.24 3.21 -2.17
N ASP A 9 6.22 3.83 -2.80
CA ASP A 9 7.39 3.14 -3.37
C ASP A 9 8.46 4.20 -3.59
N ASP A 10 9.72 3.88 -3.32
CA ASP A 10 10.85 4.81 -3.51
C ASP A 10 11.16 5.05 -4.99
N SER A 11 10.68 4.20 -5.87
CA SER A 11 10.86 4.34 -7.32
C SER A 11 9.65 5.02 -7.96
N SER A 12 9.86 6.20 -8.54
CA SER A 12 8.78 6.90 -9.25
C SER A 12 8.29 6.11 -10.46
N THR A 13 9.19 5.37 -11.12
CA THR A 13 8.84 4.49 -12.23
C THR A 13 7.92 3.38 -11.77
N MET A 14 8.24 2.76 -10.64
CA MET A 14 7.42 1.70 -10.08
C MET A 14 6.04 2.22 -9.67
N ARG A 15 5.96 3.41 -9.07
CA ARG A 15 4.68 4.01 -8.72
C ARG A 15 3.78 4.18 -9.96
N LYS A 16 4.36 4.60 -11.08
CA LYS A 16 3.61 4.74 -12.34
C LYS A 16 3.13 3.40 -12.86
N ILE A 17 3.97 2.36 -12.76
CA ILE A 17 3.61 1.00 -13.18
C ILE A 17 2.45 0.48 -12.32
N ILE A 18 2.53 0.66 -11.02
CA ILE A 18 1.46 0.25 -10.09
C ILE A 18 0.16 0.99 -10.43
N MET A 19 0.24 2.29 -10.67
CA MET A 19 -0.93 3.10 -11.01
C MET A 19 -1.60 2.61 -12.30
N ARG A 20 -0.82 2.32 -13.33
CA ARG A 20 -1.34 1.78 -14.58
C ARG A 20 -1.99 0.42 -14.38
N THR A 21 -1.35 -0.44 -13.58
CA THR A 21 -1.83 -1.79 -13.30
C THR A 21 -3.16 -1.73 -12.55
N VAL A 22 -3.28 -0.84 -11.57
CA VAL A 22 -4.52 -0.63 -10.83
C VAL A 22 -5.64 -0.17 -11.78
N ARG A 23 -5.36 0.79 -12.64
CA ARG A 23 -6.33 1.26 -13.63
C ARG A 23 -6.78 0.16 -14.58
N SER A 24 -5.82 -0.67 -15.02
CA SER A 24 -6.10 -1.80 -15.92
C SER A 24 -6.89 -2.90 -15.23
N SER A 25 -6.85 -2.97 -13.90
CA SER A 25 -7.60 -3.98 -13.13
C SER A 25 -9.11 -3.73 -13.10
N GLY A 26 -9.52 -2.52 -13.45
CA GLY A 26 -10.93 -2.13 -13.39
C GLY A 26 -11.37 -1.63 -12.02
N VAL A 27 -10.49 -1.69 -11.02
CA VAL A 27 -10.79 -1.13 -9.70
C VAL A 27 -10.64 0.41 -9.76
N GLU A 28 -11.68 1.12 -9.40
CA GLU A 28 -11.72 2.58 -9.52
C GLU A 28 -11.48 3.28 -8.19
N PHE A 29 -10.68 4.35 -8.25
CA PHE A 29 -10.44 5.23 -7.11
C PHE A 29 -10.72 6.68 -7.54
N ASP A 30 -11.32 7.46 -6.65
CA ASP A 30 -11.60 8.88 -6.92
C ASP A 30 -10.32 9.71 -6.91
N SER A 31 -9.36 9.34 -6.09
CA SER A 31 -8.08 10.02 -6.04
C SER A 31 -6.96 9.02 -5.80
N ILE A 32 -5.81 9.30 -6.41
CA ILE A 32 -4.60 8.49 -6.25
C ILE A 32 -3.47 9.42 -5.88
N GLU A 33 -2.88 9.20 -4.71
CA GLU A 33 -1.73 9.95 -4.22
C GLU A 33 -0.49 9.06 -4.24
N GLU A 34 0.68 9.67 -4.30
CA GLU A 34 1.96 8.97 -4.30
C GLU A 34 2.82 9.46 -3.15
N ALA A 35 3.62 8.56 -2.61
CA ALA A 35 4.66 8.90 -1.64
C ALA A 35 5.93 8.12 -1.96
N GLY A 36 7.07 8.77 -1.86
CA GLY A 36 8.37 8.20 -2.24
C GLY A 36 9.15 7.57 -1.09
N ASN A 37 8.68 7.72 0.15
CA ASN A 37 9.34 7.15 1.32
C ASN A 37 8.36 7.11 2.50
N GLY A 38 8.80 6.48 3.59
CA GLY A 38 7.96 6.31 4.77
C GLY A 38 7.62 7.62 5.47
N GLU A 39 8.56 8.55 5.54
CA GLU A 39 8.33 9.84 6.21
C GLU A 39 7.28 10.66 5.47
N GLU A 40 7.39 10.74 4.15
CA GLU A 40 6.42 11.42 3.30
C GLU A 40 5.03 10.79 3.45
N THR A 41 4.99 9.45 3.52
CA THR A 41 3.74 8.70 3.72
C THR A 41 3.08 9.08 5.03
N ILE A 42 3.83 9.09 6.13
CA ILE A 42 3.31 9.44 7.45
C ILE A 42 2.78 10.87 7.45
N GLU A 43 3.53 11.79 6.86
CA GLU A 43 3.14 13.20 6.79
C GLU A 43 1.82 13.38 6.02
N LYS A 44 1.71 12.76 4.85
CA LYS A 44 0.51 12.86 4.02
C LYS A 44 -0.70 12.20 4.68
N LEU A 45 -0.52 11.02 5.28
CA LEU A 45 -1.60 10.31 5.95
C LEU A 45 -2.06 11.01 7.22
N SER A 46 -1.18 11.73 7.89
CA SER A 46 -1.54 12.50 9.08
C SER A 46 -2.44 13.68 8.74
N SER A 47 -2.32 14.21 7.51
CA SER A 47 -3.18 15.29 7.03
C SER A 47 -4.47 14.78 6.42
N ASP A 48 -4.42 13.65 5.71
CA ASP A 48 -5.57 13.09 4.99
C ASP A 48 -5.40 11.58 4.83
N ALA A 49 -6.19 10.81 5.57
CA ALA A 49 -6.11 9.36 5.53
C ALA A 49 -6.58 8.82 4.19
N ALA A 50 -5.89 7.78 3.70
CA ALA A 50 -6.28 7.07 2.49
C ALA A 50 -7.12 5.85 2.86
N ASP A 51 -8.06 5.48 1.99
CA ASP A 51 -8.88 4.28 2.20
C ASP A 51 -8.07 3.02 1.95
N VAL A 52 -7.18 3.05 0.94
CA VAL A 52 -6.31 1.94 0.57
C VAL A 52 -4.89 2.44 0.42
N ILE A 53 -3.93 1.69 0.94
CA ILE A 53 -2.51 2.00 0.85
C ILE A 53 -1.80 0.80 0.24
N LEU A 54 -1.12 1.01 -0.88
CA LEU A 54 -0.24 0.02 -1.51
C LEU A 54 1.20 0.43 -1.18
N CYS A 55 1.90 -0.40 -0.43
CA CYS A 55 3.23 -0.05 0.08
C CYS A 55 4.28 -1.10 -0.26
N ASP A 56 5.38 -0.65 -0.85
CA ASP A 56 6.55 -1.50 -1.06
C ASP A 56 7.21 -1.86 0.27
N VAL A 57 7.64 -3.10 0.42
CA VAL A 57 8.33 -3.56 1.63
C VAL A 57 9.74 -3.00 1.68
N ASN A 58 10.45 -3.00 0.55
CA ASN A 58 11.86 -2.62 0.49
C ASN A 58 12.04 -1.17 0.10
N MET A 59 12.21 -0.29 1.10
CA MET A 59 12.49 1.12 0.89
C MET A 59 13.69 1.54 1.73
N PRO A 60 14.51 2.51 1.26
CA PRO A 60 15.62 3.00 2.06
C PRO A 60 15.13 3.76 3.30
N GLN A 61 15.94 3.80 4.34
CA GLN A 61 15.72 4.48 5.61
C GLN A 61 14.59 3.86 6.44
N MET A 62 13.35 3.91 5.95
CA MET A 62 12.21 3.28 6.63
C MET A 62 11.62 2.24 5.70
N SER A 63 11.65 0.98 6.12
CA SER A 63 11.05 -0.11 5.34
C SER A 63 9.52 0.01 5.35
N GLY A 64 8.89 -0.67 4.39
CA GLY A 64 7.43 -0.72 4.36
C GLY A 64 6.83 -1.34 5.62
N LEU A 65 7.53 -2.31 6.22
CA LEU A 65 7.08 -2.94 7.46
C LEU A 65 7.13 -1.96 8.64
N GLU A 66 8.17 -1.14 8.71
CA GLU A 66 8.27 -0.10 9.73
C GLU A 66 7.19 0.98 9.54
N MET A 67 6.96 1.37 8.29
CA MET A 67 5.90 2.32 7.95
C MET A 67 4.52 1.79 8.36
N LEU A 68 4.25 0.52 8.08
CA LEU A 68 3.02 -0.16 8.47
C LEU A 68 2.77 -0.06 9.98
N LYS A 69 3.78 -0.39 10.78
CA LYS A 69 3.69 -0.28 12.24
C LYS A 69 3.39 1.14 12.69
N LYS A 70 4.09 2.12 12.12
CA LYS A 70 3.90 3.52 12.48
C LYS A 70 2.50 4.01 12.13
N VAL A 71 1.99 3.66 10.96
CA VAL A 71 0.64 4.03 10.55
C VAL A 71 -0.39 3.48 11.54
N ARG A 72 -0.27 2.20 11.89
CA ARG A 72 -1.22 1.56 12.81
C ARG A 72 -1.13 2.08 14.23
N GLN A 73 0.07 2.47 14.67
CA GLN A 73 0.28 2.93 16.05
C GLN A 73 0.07 4.42 16.22
N GLU A 74 0.41 5.22 15.21
CA GLU A 74 0.53 6.67 15.35
C GLU A 74 -0.53 7.47 14.60
N ILE A 75 -1.28 6.85 13.68
CA ILE A 75 -2.28 7.55 12.88
C ILE A 75 -3.66 6.91 13.07
N PRO A 76 -4.41 7.31 14.10
CA PRO A 76 -5.74 6.73 14.36
C PRO A 76 -6.72 6.89 13.20
N ALA A 77 -6.59 7.95 12.39
CA ALA A 77 -7.43 8.15 11.21
C ALA A 77 -7.26 7.04 10.18
N CYS A 78 -6.15 6.29 10.23
CA CYS A 78 -5.88 5.19 9.32
C CYS A 78 -6.22 3.81 9.91
N ASN A 79 -6.92 3.75 11.05
CA ASN A 79 -7.28 2.47 11.66
C ASN A 79 -8.13 1.60 10.72
N ASP A 80 -8.98 2.21 9.91
CA ASP A 80 -9.82 1.50 8.96
C ASP A 80 -9.23 1.44 7.55
N SER A 81 -8.06 2.03 7.34
CA SER A 81 -7.38 1.98 6.04
C SER A 81 -6.93 0.56 5.74
N LYS A 82 -7.11 0.13 4.49
CA LYS A 82 -6.67 -1.18 4.03
C LYS A 82 -5.25 -1.05 3.50
N ILE A 83 -4.31 -1.76 4.12
CA ILE A 83 -2.89 -1.70 3.75
C ILE A 83 -2.50 -3.01 3.10
N ILE A 84 -2.07 -2.92 1.84
CA ILE A 84 -1.61 -4.05 1.05
C ILE A 84 -0.11 -3.87 0.80
N MET A 85 0.69 -4.84 1.23
CA MET A 85 2.13 -4.81 0.97
C MET A 85 2.41 -5.32 -0.44
N VAL A 86 3.30 -4.64 -1.15
CA VAL A 86 3.73 -5.03 -2.50
C VAL A 86 5.20 -5.41 -2.39
N THR A 87 5.54 -6.67 -2.69
CA THR A 87 6.87 -7.18 -2.39
C THR A 87 7.34 -8.19 -3.44
N THR A 88 8.66 -8.26 -3.64
CA THR A 88 9.28 -9.35 -4.39
C THR A 88 9.50 -10.57 -3.51
N GLU A 89 9.36 -10.41 -2.19
CA GLU A 89 9.59 -11.49 -1.25
C GLU A 89 8.31 -12.31 -1.06
N SER A 90 8.44 -13.61 -1.21
CA SER A 90 7.34 -14.55 -0.96
C SER A 90 7.60 -15.37 0.31
N GLY A 91 8.57 -14.96 1.12
CA GLY A 91 8.90 -15.64 2.35
C GLY A 91 7.79 -15.55 3.39
N ALA A 92 7.43 -16.69 3.98
CA ALA A 92 6.35 -16.76 4.96
C ALA A 92 6.58 -15.82 6.14
N ASP A 93 7.83 -15.68 6.58
CA ASP A 93 8.17 -14.84 7.74
C ASP A 93 7.84 -13.36 7.48
N THR A 94 8.17 -12.85 6.30
CA THR A 94 7.88 -11.46 5.93
C THR A 94 6.37 -11.22 5.86
N ILE A 95 5.65 -12.13 5.24
CA ILE A 95 4.19 -12.05 5.08
C ILE A 95 3.50 -12.14 6.45
N ASP A 96 3.89 -13.13 7.27
CA ASP A 96 3.32 -13.31 8.61
C ASP A 96 3.58 -12.10 9.49
N GLY A 97 4.80 -11.54 9.43
CA GLY A 97 5.13 -10.32 10.16
C GLY A 97 4.27 -9.14 9.77
N ALA A 98 4.06 -8.94 8.46
CA ALA A 98 3.21 -7.86 7.96
C ALA A 98 1.76 -8.04 8.41
N MET A 99 1.22 -9.24 8.30
CA MET A 99 -0.15 -9.52 8.73
C MET A 99 -0.32 -9.33 10.23
N ALA A 100 0.66 -9.75 11.03
CA ALA A 100 0.65 -9.54 12.47
C ALA A 100 0.70 -8.06 12.85
N ASP A 101 1.38 -7.24 12.04
CA ASP A 101 1.51 -5.81 12.27
C ASP A 101 0.33 -4.99 11.71
N GLY A 102 -0.65 -5.64 11.12
CA GLY A 102 -1.89 -5.00 10.72
C GLY A 102 -2.09 -4.80 9.22
N ALA A 103 -1.31 -5.47 8.37
CA ALA A 103 -1.56 -5.47 6.94
C ALA A 103 -2.83 -6.27 6.61
N ASN A 104 -3.54 -5.83 5.57
CA ASN A 104 -4.76 -6.49 5.12
C ASN A 104 -4.51 -7.52 4.03
N GLY A 105 -3.31 -7.54 3.48
CA GLY A 105 -2.91 -8.48 2.45
C GLY A 105 -1.57 -8.14 1.84
N TYR A 106 -1.21 -8.88 0.81
CA TYR A 106 0.04 -8.64 0.09
C TYR A 106 -0.13 -9.02 -1.38
N ILE A 107 0.71 -8.41 -2.23
CA ILE A 107 0.80 -8.72 -3.65
C ILE A 107 2.27 -8.93 -3.97
N THR A 108 2.60 -10.05 -4.62
CA THR A 108 3.98 -10.35 -5.00
C THR A 108 4.30 -9.79 -6.39
N LYS A 109 5.51 -9.29 -6.57
CA LYS A 109 6.04 -8.89 -7.87
C LYS A 109 6.66 -10.13 -8.56
N PRO A 110 6.49 -10.31 -9.86
CA PRO A 110 5.71 -9.48 -10.78
C PRO A 110 4.21 -9.63 -10.56
N PHE A 111 3.51 -8.54 -10.71
CA PHE A 111 2.04 -8.52 -10.52
C PHE A 111 1.33 -8.32 -11.85
N THR A 112 0.03 -8.61 -11.87
CA THR A 112 -0.84 -8.43 -13.03
C THR A 112 -2.08 -7.65 -12.61
N PRO A 113 -2.84 -7.06 -13.56
CA PRO A 113 -4.10 -6.40 -13.21
C PRO A 113 -5.06 -7.32 -12.45
N GLU A 114 -5.08 -8.62 -12.81
CA GLU A 114 -5.93 -9.61 -12.16
C GLU A 114 -5.58 -9.80 -10.69
N LYS A 115 -4.29 -9.79 -10.36
CA LYS A 115 -3.85 -9.88 -8.96
C LYS A 115 -4.32 -8.70 -8.14
N PHE A 116 -4.24 -7.48 -8.70
CA PHE A 116 -4.75 -6.29 -8.02
C PHE A 116 -6.25 -6.37 -7.84
N GLN A 117 -6.98 -6.78 -8.87
CA GLN A 117 -8.42 -6.94 -8.79
C GLN A 117 -8.81 -7.91 -7.66
N GLN A 118 -8.17 -9.07 -7.62
CA GLN A 118 -8.45 -10.11 -6.63
C GLN A 118 -8.18 -9.64 -5.20
N LYS A 119 -7.17 -8.80 -5.00
CA LYS A 119 -6.80 -8.33 -3.66
C LYS A 119 -7.56 -7.09 -3.24
N LEU A 120 -7.89 -6.20 -4.16
CA LEU A 120 -8.51 -4.92 -3.84
C LEU A 120 -10.03 -4.97 -3.78
N GLU A 121 -10.69 -5.66 -4.70
CA GLU A 121 -12.15 -5.71 -4.72
C GLU A 121 -12.78 -6.15 -3.41
N PRO A 122 -12.29 -7.22 -2.74
CA PRO A 122 -12.91 -7.65 -1.48
C PRO A 122 -12.76 -6.65 -0.34
N LEU A 123 -11.84 -5.68 -0.47
CA LEU A 123 -11.57 -4.67 0.56
C LEU A 123 -12.36 -3.38 0.36
N LEU A 124 -13.04 -3.22 -0.78
CA LEU A 124 -13.73 -1.98 -1.14
C LEU A 124 -15.25 -2.01 -0.90
#